data_b387841418754007f0811ad06463bf93
#
_entry.id   b387841418754007f0811ad06463bf93
#
_cell.length_a   1.000
_cell.length_b   1.000
_cell.length_c   1.000
_cell.angle_alpha   90.00
_cell.angle_beta   90.00
_cell.angle_gamma   90.00
#
_symmetry.space_group_name_H-M   'P 1'
#
loop_
_entity.id
_entity.type
_entity.pdbx_description
1 polymer ?
#
loop_
_entity_poly.entity_id
_entity_poly.type
_entity_poly.pdbx_seq_one_letter_code
_entity_poly.pdbx_strand_id
1 'polypeptide(L)'
;MSQTELAVFWHPDVLKHDPGSGCYEYEASPLMEVDEPHPETPERIINIRSILQRGDIRDRIRWLDGRHATREEIALFHTAAYIDEVIEAEKNATVRLDGSGTVVNPGTLDAVFAAAGTTLEALEAALNDNLAAYALAVSYTH
;
A
#
# COMPACT_ATOMS: atom_id res chain seq x y z
N MET A 1 9.40 -25.76 22.51
CA MET A 1 9.00 -24.34 22.39
C MET A 1 8.26 -24.20 21.07
N SER A 2 6.96 -23.84 21.10
CA SER A 2 6.23 -23.55 19.88
C SER A 2 6.91 -22.37 19.20
N GLN A 3 7.38 -22.57 17.97
CA GLN A 3 7.93 -21.45 17.19
C GLN A 3 6.74 -20.54 16.84
N THR A 4 6.83 -19.27 17.20
CA THR A 4 5.83 -18.27 16.83
C THR A 4 5.76 -18.18 15.31
N GLU A 5 4.59 -18.45 14.76
CA GLU A 5 4.29 -18.29 13.34
C GLU A 5 3.89 -16.83 13.08
N LEU A 6 4.35 -16.26 11.98
CA LEU A 6 3.96 -14.92 11.53
C LEU A 6 2.91 -15.04 10.42
N ALA A 7 1.72 -14.55 10.65
CA ALA A 7 0.70 -14.41 9.62
C ALA A 7 0.99 -13.16 8.78
N VAL A 8 1.24 -13.34 7.49
CA VAL A 8 1.46 -12.23 6.55
C VAL A 8 0.26 -12.11 5.63
N PHE A 9 -0.44 -11.01 5.76
CA PHE A 9 -1.60 -10.66 4.93
C PHE A 9 -1.14 -9.89 3.70
N TRP A 10 -1.67 -10.26 2.55
CA TRP A 10 -1.26 -9.73 1.26
C TRP A 10 -2.42 -9.65 0.27
N HIS A 11 -2.50 -8.55 -0.49
CA HIS A 11 -3.39 -8.42 -1.63
C HIS A 11 -2.62 -7.89 -2.85
N PRO A 12 -2.78 -8.49 -4.05
CA PRO A 12 -1.99 -8.10 -5.23
C PRO A 12 -2.25 -6.66 -5.69
N ASP A 13 -3.42 -6.13 -5.43
CA ASP A 13 -3.80 -4.78 -5.87
C ASP A 13 -3.00 -3.67 -5.19
N VAL A 14 -2.31 -3.94 -4.07
CA VAL A 14 -1.40 -2.96 -3.46
C VAL A 14 -0.25 -2.54 -4.40
N LEU A 15 0.00 -3.32 -5.47
CA LEU A 15 1.01 -3.00 -6.48
C LEU A 15 0.50 -2.13 -7.64
N LYS A 16 -0.79 -1.80 -7.65
CA LYS A 16 -1.37 -1.02 -8.76
C LYS A 16 -1.06 0.47 -8.70
N HIS A 17 -0.68 0.99 -7.54
CA HIS A 17 -0.27 2.38 -7.40
C HIS A 17 1.19 2.54 -7.77
N ASP A 18 1.47 3.36 -8.77
CA ASP A 18 2.82 3.71 -9.21
C ASP A 18 2.99 5.24 -9.21
N PRO A 19 3.69 5.79 -8.21
CA PRO A 19 3.92 7.24 -8.13
C PRO A 19 4.87 7.78 -9.19
N GLY A 20 5.47 6.89 -10.01
CA GLY A 20 6.41 7.26 -11.05
C GLY A 20 7.83 7.50 -10.55
N SER A 21 8.56 8.33 -11.30
CA SER A 21 9.92 8.75 -10.99
C SER A 21 9.98 10.25 -10.72
N GLY A 22 11.05 10.68 -10.06
CA GLY A 22 11.32 12.08 -9.76
C GLY A 22 11.49 12.35 -8.26
N CYS A 23 11.95 13.55 -7.94
CA CYS A 23 12.10 13.96 -6.56
C CYS A 23 10.76 14.09 -5.86
N TYR A 24 10.77 13.75 -4.58
CA TYR A 24 9.65 13.62 -3.66
C TYR A 24 8.61 14.75 -3.71
N GLU A 25 9.04 16.00 -3.93
CA GLU A 25 8.17 17.18 -3.95
C GLU A 25 8.28 17.99 -5.26
N TYR A 26 9.13 17.56 -6.19
CA TYR A 26 9.45 18.34 -7.37
C TYR A 26 9.35 17.48 -8.63
N GLU A 27 8.99 18.12 -9.73
CA GLU A 27 9.12 17.49 -11.04
C GLU A 27 10.59 17.16 -11.32
N ALA A 28 10.80 16.05 -12.04
CA ALA A 28 12.14 15.67 -12.49
C ALA A 28 12.82 16.84 -13.19
N SER A 29 14.05 17.16 -12.79
CA SER A 29 14.78 18.25 -13.41
C SER A 29 15.19 17.88 -14.84
N PRO A 30 14.90 18.72 -15.84
CA PRO A 30 15.35 18.49 -17.23
C PRO A 30 16.88 18.49 -17.38
N LEU A 31 17.60 18.82 -16.32
CA LEU A 31 19.08 18.81 -16.30
C LEU A 31 19.65 17.49 -15.78
N MET A 32 18.82 16.58 -15.29
CA MET A 32 19.24 15.25 -14.81
C MET A 32 19.10 14.23 -15.93
N GLU A 33 20.11 13.40 -16.11
CA GLU A 33 20.10 12.32 -17.10
C GLU A 33 19.36 11.07 -16.61
N VAL A 34 19.19 10.93 -15.28
CA VAL A 34 18.54 9.78 -14.65
C VAL A 34 17.53 10.28 -13.64
N ASP A 35 16.29 9.85 -13.81
CA ASP A 35 15.24 10.06 -12.82
C ASP A 35 15.35 9.00 -11.72
N GLU A 36 15.41 9.43 -10.48
CA GLU A 36 15.34 8.49 -9.35
C GLU A 36 13.91 7.96 -9.19
N PRO A 37 13.76 6.64 -8.91
CA PRO A 37 12.43 6.10 -8.61
C PRO A 37 11.90 6.73 -7.33
N HIS A 38 10.60 6.96 -7.30
CA HIS A 38 9.94 7.42 -6.07
C HIS A 38 10.19 6.40 -4.93
N PRO A 39 10.45 6.83 -3.68
CA PRO A 39 10.72 5.92 -2.57
C PRO A 39 9.55 4.98 -2.23
N GLU A 40 8.33 5.34 -2.60
CA GLU A 40 7.11 4.54 -2.39
C GLU A 40 6.72 3.76 -3.65
N THR A 41 7.66 3.07 -4.28
CA THR A 41 7.38 2.27 -5.48
C THR A 41 6.85 0.87 -5.14
N PRO A 42 6.09 0.23 -6.06
CA PRO A 42 5.66 -1.17 -5.94
C PRO A 42 6.81 -2.15 -5.72
N GLU A 43 7.98 -1.86 -6.28
CA GLU A 43 9.20 -2.70 -6.15
C GLU A 43 9.62 -2.90 -4.70
N ARG A 44 9.35 -1.93 -3.83
CA ARG A 44 9.61 -2.05 -2.38
C ARG A 44 8.82 -3.21 -1.78
N ILE A 45 7.54 -3.31 -2.11
CA ILE A 45 6.67 -4.40 -1.65
C ILE A 45 7.07 -5.73 -2.26
N ILE A 46 7.40 -5.74 -3.57
CA ILE A 46 7.88 -6.94 -4.26
C ILE A 46 9.14 -7.46 -3.59
N ASN A 47 10.08 -6.59 -3.23
CA ASN A 47 11.32 -6.95 -2.55
C ASN A 47 11.07 -7.51 -1.14
N ILE A 48 10.22 -6.85 -0.34
CA ILE A 48 9.85 -7.34 0.99
C ILE A 48 9.19 -8.72 0.86
N ARG A 49 8.23 -8.89 -0.04
CA ARG A 49 7.59 -10.18 -0.30
C ARG A 49 8.59 -11.26 -0.68
N SER A 50 9.53 -10.94 -1.57
CA SER A 50 10.59 -11.86 -2.00
C SER A 50 11.48 -12.30 -0.83
N ILE A 51 11.87 -11.36 0.04
CA ILE A 51 12.66 -11.65 1.24
C ILE A 51 11.89 -12.57 2.19
N LEU A 52 10.62 -12.29 2.43
CA LEU A 52 9.77 -13.10 3.29
C LEU A 52 9.55 -14.52 2.73
N GLN A 53 9.44 -14.67 1.39
CA GLN A 53 9.24 -15.95 0.73
C GLN A 53 10.49 -16.81 0.62
N ARG A 54 11.68 -16.21 0.60
CA ARG A 54 12.95 -16.89 0.28
C ARG A 54 13.95 -16.84 1.43
N GLY A 55 13.77 -15.95 2.39
CA GLY A 55 14.66 -15.77 3.52
C GLY A 55 14.55 -16.88 4.57
N ASP A 56 15.39 -16.83 5.57
CA ASP A 56 15.52 -17.85 6.61
C ASP A 56 14.27 -18.05 7.47
N ILE A 57 13.37 -17.07 7.46
CA ILE A 57 12.11 -17.13 8.22
C ILE A 57 10.93 -17.69 7.42
N ARG A 58 11.11 -18.01 6.14
CA ARG A 58 10.01 -18.44 5.23
C ARG A 58 9.16 -19.58 5.79
N ASP A 59 9.78 -20.53 6.45
CA ASP A 59 9.09 -21.72 7.00
C ASP A 59 8.27 -21.40 8.28
N ARG A 60 8.35 -20.15 8.75
CA ARG A 60 7.59 -19.61 9.88
C ARG A 60 6.53 -18.60 9.46
N ILE A 61 6.35 -18.41 8.16
CA ILE A 61 5.40 -17.48 7.59
C ILE A 61 4.19 -18.24 7.07
N ARG A 62 3.01 -17.84 7.54
CA ARG A 62 1.73 -18.22 6.98
C ARG A 62 1.18 -17.08 6.15
N TRP A 63 1.09 -17.29 4.84
CA TRP A 63 0.50 -16.32 3.93
C TRP A 63 -1.02 -16.40 3.96
N LEU A 64 -1.67 -15.26 4.07
CA LEU A 64 -3.11 -15.11 4.11
C LEU A 64 -3.52 -14.03 3.11
N ASP A 65 -4.72 -14.20 2.55
CA ASP A 65 -5.27 -13.23 1.61
C ASP A 65 -5.73 -11.98 2.36
N GLY A 66 -5.36 -10.82 1.85
CA GLY A 66 -5.97 -9.56 2.21
C GLY A 66 -7.26 -9.34 1.42
N ARG A 67 -7.96 -8.24 1.72
CA ARG A 67 -9.15 -7.80 1.00
C ARG A 67 -9.09 -6.31 0.69
N HIS A 68 -10.04 -5.83 -0.09
CA HIS A 68 -10.31 -4.39 -0.15
C HIS A 68 -11.10 -3.96 1.10
N ALA A 69 -10.78 -2.80 1.63
CA ALA A 69 -11.64 -2.12 2.58
C ALA A 69 -12.93 -1.66 1.88
N THR A 70 -14.00 -1.52 2.65
CA THR A 70 -15.21 -0.86 2.15
C THR A 70 -15.08 0.65 2.25
N ARG A 71 -15.91 1.38 1.50
CA ARG A 71 -15.98 2.84 1.62
C ARG A 71 -16.30 3.29 3.04
N GLU A 72 -17.18 2.56 3.71
CA GLU A 72 -17.58 2.83 5.09
C GLU A 72 -16.41 2.68 6.07
N GLU A 73 -15.56 1.67 5.88
CA GLU A 73 -14.36 1.49 6.68
C GLU A 73 -13.37 2.64 6.47
N ILE A 74 -13.15 3.07 5.23
CA ILE A 74 -12.32 4.25 4.93
C ILE A 74 -12.92 5.52 5.54
N ALA A 75 -14.25 5.66 5.54
CA ALA A 75 -14.96 6.81 6.08
C ALA A 75 -14.92 6.91 7.63
N LEU A 76 -14.44 5.87 8.32
CA LEU A 76 -14.18 5.98 9.76
C LEU A 76 -13.05 6.97 10.09
N PHE A 77 -12.14 7.20 9.16
CA PHE A 77 -11.01 8.10 9.32
C PHE A 77 -11.10 9.32 8.39
N HIS A 78 -11.43 9.11 7.12
CA HIS A 78 -11.49 10.16 6.12
C HIS A 78 -12.90 10.70 5.94
N THR A 79 -13.03 12.00 5.61
CA THR A 79 -14.32 12.59 5.27
C THR A 79 -14.84 12.04 3.94
N ALA A 80 -16.17 11.95 3.80
CA ALA A 80 -16.78 11.53 2.54
C ALA A 80 -16.35 12.42 1.36
N ALA A 81 -16.21 13.73 1.60
CA ALA A 81 -15.77 14.68 0.58
C ALA A 81 -14.35 14.39 0.07
N TYR A 82 -13.41 14.04 0.98
CA TYR A 82 -12.05 13.67 0.58
C TYR A 82 -12.01 12.35 -0.20
N ILE A 83 -12.81 11.37 0.22
CA ILE A 83 -12.92 10.10 -0.52
C ILE A 83 -13.44 10.35 -1.94
N ASP A 84 -14.46 11.22 -2.08
CA ASP A 84 -15.00 11.60 -3.39
C ASP A 84 -13.98 12.35 -4.25
N GLU A 85 -13.17 13.21 -3.64
CA GLU A 85 -12.08 13.93 -4.31
C GLU A 85 -11.05 12.96 -4.91
N VAL A 86 -10.59 11.98 -4.14
CA VAL A 86 -9.65 10.96 -4.61
C VAL A 86 -10.26 10.12 -5.74
N ILE A 87 -11.53 9.71 -5.61
CA ILE A 87 -12.25 8.97 -6.64
C ILE A 87 -12.36 9.78 -7.95
N GLU A 88 -12.63 11.06 -7.85
CA GLU A 88 -12.71 11.92 -9.02
C GLU A 88 -11.33 12.19 -9.64
N ALA A 89 -10.31 12.35 -8.81
CA ALA A 89 -8.94 12.53 -9.27
C ALA A 89 -8.46 11.37 -10.15
N GLU A 90 -8.72 10.12 -9.76
CA GLU A 90 -8.31 8.94 -10.53
C GLU A 90 -8.94 8.89 -11.93
N LYS A 91 -10.16 9.40 -12.11
CA LYS A 91 -10.82 9.46 -13.43
C LYS A 91 -10.11 10.42 -14.39
N ASN A 92 -9.39 11.39 -13.88
CA ASN A 92 -8.72 12.43 -14.64
C ASN A 92 -7.26 12.11 -14.97
N ALA A 93 -6.89 10.84 -15.01
CA ALA A 93 -5.53 10.34 -15.19
C ALA A 93 -4.61 10.69 -13.99
N THR A 94 -3.36 11.04 -14.22
CA THR A 94 -2.44 11.37 -13.13
C THR A 94 -2.68 12.77 -12.60
N VAL A 95 -3.09 12.88 -11.34
CA VAL A 95 -3.35 14.15 -10.65
C VAL A 95 -2.49 14.22 -9.39
N ARG A 96 -1.96 15.39 -9.11
CA ARG A 96 -1.34 15.69 -7.81
C ARG A 96 -2.39 16.33 -6.92
N LEU A 97 -2.77 15.65 -5.83
CA LEU A 97 -3.57 16.25 -4.78
C LEU A 97 -2.70 17.22 -3.99
N ASP A 98 -3.29 18.29 -3.46
CA ASP A 98 -2.65 19.25 -2.56
C ASP A 98 -1.41 20.01 -3.11
N GLY A 99 -1.09 19.87 -4.36
CA GLY A 99 0.08 20.52 -4.99
C GLY A 99 1.43 19.99 -4.51
N SER A 100 1.44 18.88 -3.77
CA SER A 100 2.64 18.23 -3.23
C SER A 100 2.95 16.87 -3.88
N GLY A 101 3.61 16.00 -3.16
CA GLY A 101 4.01 14.67 -3.63
C GLY A 101 2.89 13.63 -3.75
N THR A 102 1.66 13.93 -3.30
CA THR A 102 0.57 12.96 -3.33
C THR A 102 0.01 12.78 -4.74
N VAL A 103 0.39 11.69 -5.38
CA VAL A 103 -0.02 11.37 -6.76
C VAL A 103 -1.21 10.41 -6.72
N VAL A 104 -2.24 10.71 -7.53
CA VAL A 104 -3.34 9.80 -7.84
C VAL A 104 -3.27 9.46 -9.32
N ASN A 105 -3.25 8.19 -9.64
CA ASN A 105 -3.20 7.68 -11.01
C ASN A 105 -4.11 6.44 -11.16
N PRO A 106 -4.33 5.93 -12.38
CA PRO A 106 -5.12 4.73 -12.57
C PRO A 106 -4.57 3.54 -11.78
N GLY A 107 -5.40 2.98 -10.91
CA GLY A 107 -5.06 1.88 -10.00
C GLY A 107 -4.78 2.31 -8.56
N THR A 108 -4.69 3.61 -8.29
CA THR A 108 -4.50 4.13 -6.92
C THR A 108 -5.63 3.72 -5.99
N LEU A 109 -6.90 3.83 -6.43
CA LEU A 109 -8.04 3.43 -5.59
C LEU A 109 -7.99 1.95 -5.22
N ASP A 110 -7.73 1.08 -6.19
CA ASP A 110 -7.57 -0.35 -5.92
C ASP A 110 -6.47 -0.60 -4.89
N ALA A 111 -5.32 0.08 -5.04
CA ALA A 111 -4.18 -0.09 -4.15
C ALA A 111 -4.47 0.40 -2.72
N VAL A 112 -5.07 1.58 -2.55
CA VAL A 112 -5.35 2.13 -1.21
C VAL A 112 -6.45 1.35 -0.51
N PHE A 113 -7.50 0.92 -1.22
CA PHE A 113 -8.54 0.07 -0.63
C PHE A 113 -8.00 -1.31 -0.25
N ALA A 114 -7.13 -1.89 -1.09
CA ALA A 114 -6.46 -3.16 -0.76
C ALA A 114 -5.50 -3.01 0.42
N ALA A 115 -4.73 -1.92 0.50
CA ALA A 115 -3.83 -1.66 1.61
C ALA A 115 -4.58 -1.52 2.93
N ALA A 116 -5.65 -0.71 2.95
CA ALA A 116 -6.49 -0.53 4.15
C ALA A 116 -7.16 -1.84 4.57
N GLY A 117 -7.80 -2.55 3.64
CA GLY A 117 -8.49 -3.81 3.94
C GLY A 117 -7.54 -4.91 4.41
N THR A 118 -6.35 -5.02 3.79
CA THR A 118 -5.31 -5.96 4.23
C THR A 118 -4.83 -5.66 5.65
N THR A 119 -4.72 -4.36 5.99
CA THR A 119 -4.35 -3.93 7.34
C THR A 119 -5.42 -4.27 8.36
N LEU A 120 -6.70 -4.10 8.01
CA LEU A 120 -7.82 -4.48 8.87
C LEU A 120 -7.85 -5.99 9.13
N GLU A 121 -7.67 -6.83 8.11
CA GLU A 121 -7.57 -8.30 8.28
C GLU A 121 -6.42 -8.68 9.23
N ALA A 122 -5.26 -8.09 9.06
CA ALA A 122 -4.12 -8.34 9.94
C ALA A 122 -4.40 -7.91 11.38
N LEU A 123 -5.05 -6.75 11.57
CA LEU A 123 -5.45 -6.25 12.88
C LEU A 123 -6.49 -7.17 13.55
N GLU A 124 -7.51 -7.61 12.82
CA GLU A 124 -8.52 -8.53 13.32
C GLU A 124 -7.92 -9.87 13.75
N ALA A 125 -7.01 -10.43 12.95
CA ALA A 125 -6.30 -11.65 13.31
C ALA A 125 -5.42 -11.49 14.56
N ALA A 126 -4.77 -10.35 14.71
CA ALA A 126 -3.97 -10.05 15.90
C ALA A 126 -4.83 -9.93 17.16
N LEU A 127 -5.99 -9.27 17.07
CA LEU A 127 -6.87 -9.00 18.20
C LEU A 127 -7.72 -10.23 18.60
N ASN A 128 -8.28 -10.94 17.62
CA ASN A 128 -9.25 -11.99 17.86
C ASN A 128 -8.61 -13.38 17.98
N ASP A 129 -7.57 -13.64 17.20
CA ASP A 129 -6.90 -14.94 17.11
C ASP A 129 -5.55 -14.97 17.85
N ASN A 130 -5.15 -13.85 18.44
CA ASN A 130 -3.86 -13.67 19.12
C ASN A 130 -2.66 -14.10 18.26
N LEU A 131 -2.72 -13.80 16.96
CA LEU A 131 -1.66 -14.10 16.01
C LEU A 131 -0.64 -12.94 15.95
N ALA A 132 0.63 -13.28 15.76
CA ALA A 132 1.59 -12.30 15.26
C ALA A 132 1.25 -12.04 13.78
N ALA A 133 0.75 -10.84 13.47
CA ALA A 133 0.26 -10.50 12.14
C ALA A 133 1.05 -9.35 11.52
N TYR A 134 1.21 -9.40 10.21
CA TYR A 134 1.87 -8.37 9.41
C TYR A 134 1.07 -8.11 8.14
N ALA A 135 0.66 -6.87 7.91
CA ALA A 135 0.06 -6.45 6.66
C ALA A 135 1.16 -6.01 5.68
N LEU A 136 1.31 -6.75 4.59
CA LEU A 136 2.24 -6.37 3.52
C LEU A 136 1.51 -5.44 2.56
N ALA A 137 1.50 -4.17 2.91
CA ALA A 137 0.84 -3.11 2.16
C ALA A 137 1.72 -1.87 2.11
N VAL A 138 1.52 -1.04 1.09
CA VAL A 138 2.09 0.31 1.04
C VAL A 138 1.16 1.24 1.80
N SER A 139 1.70 2.06 2.67
CA SER A 139 0.95 3.12 3.32
C SER A 139 1.40 4.45 2.73
N TYR A 140 0.48 5.16 2.10
CA TYR A 140 0.59 6.58 1.88
C TYR A 140 -0.15 7.28 3.01
N THR A 141 0.62 7.75 3.96
CA THR A 141 0.11 8.68 4.97
C THR A 141 0.95 9.93 4.92
N HIS A 142 0.43 10.91 4.30
CA HIS A 142 0.78 12.31 4.56
C HIS A 142 -0.48 13.11 4.71
#